data_94185c0e45dbce59a897410c54e2b769
#
_entry.id   94185c0e45dbce59a897410c54e2b769
#
_cell.length_a   1.000
_cell.length_b   1.000
_cell.length_c   1.000
_cell.angle_alpha   90.00
_cell.angle_beta   90.00
_cell.angle_gamma   90.00
#
_symmetry.space_group_name_H-M   'P 1'
#
loop_
_entity.id
_entity.type
_entity.pdbx_description
1 polymer ?
#
loop_
_entity_poly.entity_id
_entity_poly.type
_entity_poly.pdbx_seq_one_letter_code
_entity_poly.pdbx_strand_id
1 'polypeptide(L)'
;MRIAPRFLNEVEKGWIRPEKELEDTTLIWSTKEALFKTIGGGGIHFAAELTVYEPVFTYPMEGDGEALYRGAQGEKAFVYQFKYLDGVLLVHTIAKRTKSDAA
;
A
#
# COMPACT_ATOMS: atom_id res chain seq x y z
N MET A 1 3.60 -9.20 -24.01
CA MET A 1 4.35 -9.24 -22.73
C MET A 1 4.11 -7.97 -21.94
N ARG A 2 3.92 -8.14 -20.66
CA ARG A 2 3.63 -7.00 -19.80
C ARG A 2 4.85 -6.62 -18.97
N ILE A 3 5.16 -5.34 -18.94
CA ILE A 3 6.28 -4.84 -18.15
C ILE A 3 5.76 -4.46 -16.76
N ALA A 4 6.35 -5.04 -15.74
CA ALA A 4 5.94 -4.74 -14.37
C ALA A 4 6.23 -3.27 -14.05
N PRO A 5 5.27 -2.57 -13.42
CA PRO A 5 5.51 -1.18 -13.02
C PRO A 5 6.67 -1.06 -12.05
N ARG A 6 7.42 0.03 -12.18
CA ARG A 6 8.63 0.24 -11.38
C ARG A 6 8.35 0.47 -9.90
N PHE A 7 7.13 0.78 -9.54
CA PHE A 7 6.79 0.99 -8.12
C PHE A 7 6.52 -0.31 -7.36
N LEU A 8 6.53 -1.46 -8.05
CA LEU A 8 6.26 -2.76 -7.42
C LEU A 8 7.54 -3.42 -6.94
N ASN A 9 7.48 -4.07 -5.77
CA ASN A 9 8.56 -4.90 -5.28
C ASN A 9 8.13 -6.37 -5.31
N GLU A 10 9.02 -7.27 -4.88
CA GLU A 10 8.79 -8.71 -4.99
C GLU A 10 7.64 -9.19 -4.10
N VAL A 11 7.43 -8.56 -2.94
CA VAL A 11 6.32 -8.91 -2.08
C VAL A 11 5.00 -8.66 -2.78
N GLU A 12 4.87 -7.49 -3.39
CA GLU A 12 3.63 -7.10 -4.07
C GLU A 12 3.38 -7.95 -5.30
N LYS A 13 4.43 -8.21 -6.07
CA LYS A 13 4.28 -9.07 -7.25
C LYS A 13 3.78 -10.45 -6.88
N GLY A 14 4.11 -10.90 -5.67
CA GLY A 14 3.72 -12.23 -5.21
C GLY A 14 2.24 -12.40 -4.95
N TRP A 15 1.50 -11.31 -4.69
CA TRP A 15 0.08 -11.45 -4.41
C TRP A 15 -0.85 -10.83 -5.46
N ILE A 16 -0.30 -10.15 -6.46
CA ILE A 16 -1.14 -9.60 -7.54
C ILE A 16 -1.77 -10.75 -8.31
N ARG A 17 -3.08 -10.72 -8.41
CA ARG A 17 -3.85 -11.76 -9.09
C ARG A 17 -3.87 -11.47 -10.59
N PRO A 18 -3.52 -12.44 -11.45
CA PRO A 18 -3.51 -12.19 -12.90
C PRO A 18 -4.85 -11.68 -13.44
N GLU A 19 -5.95 -12.21 -12.95
CA GLU A 19 -7.27 -11.81 -13.43
C GLU A 19 -7.73 -10.46 -12.87
N LYS A 20 -7.00 -9.92 -11.89
CA LYS A 20 -7.31 -8.65 -11.25
C LYS A 20 -6.11 -7.71 -11.25
N GLU A 21 -5.23 -7.88 -12.21
CA GLU A 21 -3.97 -7.16 -12.22
C GLU A 21 -4.14 -5.64 -12.18
N LEU A 22 -5.07 -5.10 -12.96
CA LEU A 22 -5.29 -3.66 -12.98
C LEU A 22 -5.76 -3.16 -11.62
N GLU A 23 -6.74 -3.84 -11.03
CA GLU A 23 -7.27 -3.43 -9.74
C GLU A 23 -6.22 -3.53 -8.64
N ASP A 24 -5.49 -4.66 -8.60
CA ASP A 24 -4.47 -4.87 -7.57
C ASP A 24 -3.32 -3.88 -7.71
N THR A 25 -2.88 -3.62 -8.94
CA THR A 25 -1.81 -2.66 -9.19
C THR A 25 -2.23 -1.25 -8.84
N THR A 26 -3.48 -0.89 -9.16
CA THR A 26 -4.00 0.43 -8.82
C THR A 26 -4.10 0.61 -7.31
N LEU A 27 -4.52 -0.42 -6.59
CA LEU A 27 -4.57 -0.37 -5.13
C LEU A 27 -3.19 -0.13 -4.53
N ILE A 28 -2.19 -0.86 -5.02
CA ILE A 28 -0.81 -0.70 -4.53
C ILE A 28 -0.32 0.72 -4.80
N TRP A 29 -0.51 1.22 -6.02
CA TRP A 29 -0.07 2.56 -6.38
C TRP A 29 -0.74 3.63 -5.51
N SER A 30 -2.07 3.55 -5.38
CA SER A 30 -2.82 4.53 -4.61
C SER A 30 -2.41 4.53 -3.13
N THR A 31 -2.16 3.34 -2.59
CA THR A 31 -1.72 3.22 -1.20
C THR A 31 -0.33 3.82 -1.03
N LYS A 32 0.59 3.56 -1.96
CA LYS A 32 1.93 4.12 -1.88
C LYS A 32 1.92 5.64 -2.00
N GLU A 33 1.04 6.20 -2.83
CA GLU A 33 0.89 7.64 -2.92
C GLU A 33 0.37 8.24 -1.60
N ALA A 34 -0.60 7.59 -0.99
CA ALA A 34 -1.14 8.03 0.30
C ALA A 34 -0.05 7.98 1.37
N LEU A 35 0.75 6.93 1.39
CA LEU A 35 1.87 6.81 2.33
C LEU A 35 2.90 7.89 2.09
N PHE A 36 3.24 8.15 0.84
CA PHE A 36 4.20 9.18 0.50
C PHE A 36 3.79 10.54 1.05
N LYS A 37 2.51 10.89 0.89
CA LYS A 37 1.99 12.15 1.41
C LYS A 37 2.00 12.20 2.93
N THR A 38 1.72 11.06 3.57
CA THR A 38 1.67 10.97 5.03
C THR A 38 3.06 11.07 5.64
N ILE A 39 4.02 10.33 5.07
CA ILE A 39 5.40 10.31 5.59
C ILE A 39 6.07 11.67 5.38
N GLY A 40 5.83 12.29 4.24
CA GLY A 40 6.44 13.58 3.91
C GLY A 40 7.90 13.43 3.54
N GLY A 41 8.48 14.54 3.13
CA GLY A 41 9.87 14.56 2.69
C GLY A 41 9.99 14.04 1.27
N GLY A 42 11.07 14.40 0.58
CA GLY A 42 11.31 13.93 -0.76
C GLY A 42 12.19 12.70 -0.78
N GLY A 43 12.35 12.12 -1.95
CA GLY A 43 13.33 11.07 -2.14
C GLY A 43 12.93 9.69 -1.71
N ILE A 44 11.65 9.44 -1.45
CA ILE A 44 11.18 8.09 -1.12
C ILE A 44 11.15 7.24 -2.40
N HIS A 45 11.80 6.08 -2.34
CA HIS A 45 11.83 5.16 -3.46
C HIS A 45 10.68 4.16 -3.29
N PHE A 46 9.61 4.31 -4.09
CA PHE A 46 8.39 3.56 -3.92
C PHE A 46 8.58 2.04 -3.89
N ALA A 47 9.36 1.50 -4.81
CA ALA A 47 9.55 0.04 -4.85
C ALA A 47 10.36 -0.47 -3.67
N ALA A 48 11.47 0.21 -3.36
CA ALA A 48 12.42 -0.27 -2.35
C ALA A 48 12.00 0.04 -0.92
N GLU A 49 11.32 1.16 -0.71
CA GLU A 49 11.06 1.64 0.65
C GLU A 49 9.62 1.49 1.11
N LEU A 50 8.68 1.30 0.19
CA LEU A 50 7.27 1.11 0.52
C LEU A 50 6.81 -0.27 0.11
N THR A 51 6.15 -0.98 1.02
CA THR A 51 5.59 -2.29 0.73
C THR A 51 4.13 -2.31 1.14
N VAL A 52 3.26 -2.73 0.22
CA VAL A 52 1.84 -2.92 0.47
C VAL A 52 1.59 -4.41 0.52
N TYR A 53 1.16 -4.91 1.67
CA TYR A 53 0.89 -6.34 1.83
C TYR A 53 -0.50 -6.67 1.34
N GLU A 54 -0.73 -7.95 1.07
CA GLU A 54 -2.00 -8.42 0.53
C GLU A 54 -3.15 -8.03 1.45
N PRO A 55 -4.23 -7.45 0.89
CA PRO A 55 -5.37 -7.03 1.71
C PRO A 55 -6.28 -8.21 2.07
N VAL A 56 -7.09 -7.99 3.10
CA VAL A 56 -8.22 -8.85 3.41
C VAL A 56 -9.47 -8.12 2.97
N PHE A 57 -10.28 -8.76 2.13
CA PHE A 57 -11.53 -8.17 1.67
C PHE A 57 -12.62 -8.46 2.70
N THR A 58 -13.21 -7.40 3.24
CA THR A 58 -14.34 -7.54 4.18
C THR A 58 -15.65 -7.61 3.41
N TYR A 59 -15.68 -6.94 2.26
CA TYR A 59 -16.80 -7.01 1.32
C TYR A 59 -16.20 -7.02 -0.09
N PRO A 60 -17.00 -7.39 -1.12
CA PRO A 60 -16.47 -7.49 -2.48
C PRO A 60 -15.73 -6.25 -2.98
N MET A 61 -16.14 -5.06 -2.52
CA MET A 61 -15.60 -3.81 -3.02
C MET A 61 -14.80 -3.04 -1.97
N GLU A 62 -14.48 -3.65 -0.84
CA GLU A 62 -13.71 -2.96 0.18
C GLU A 62 -12.94 -3.93 1.05
N GLY A 63 -11.93 -3.41 1.74
CA GLY A 63 -11.13 -4.22 2.62
C GLY A 63 -10.04 -3.40 3.29
N ASP A 64 -9.12 -4.09 3.95
CA ASP A 64 -8.00 -3.46 4.61
C ASP A 64 -6.76 -4.35 4.55
N GLY A 65 -5.63 -3.75 4.86
CA GLY A 65 -4.37 -4.47 4.87
C GLY A 65 -3.30 -3.69 5.59
N GLU A 66 -2.08 -4.20 5.53
CA GLU A 66 -0.95 -3.57 6.17
C GLU A 66 0.04 -3.07 5.13
N ALA A 67 0.78 -2.02 5.49
CA ALA A 67 1.82 -1.48 4.63
C ALA A 67 3.00 -1.08 5.51
N LEU A 68 4.18 -1.03 4.90
CA LEU A 68 5.41 -0.75 5.63
C LEU A 68 6.25 0.28 4.87
N TYR A 69 6.78 1.25 5.61
CA TYR A 69 7.84 2.12 5.12
C TYR A 69 9.13 1.73 5.81
N ARG A 70 10.19 1.55 5.03
CA ARG A 70 11.53 1.30 5.58
C ARG A 70 12.53 2.07 4.73
N GLY A 71 13.01 3.18 5.25
CA GLY A 71 13.90 4.04 4.50
C GLY A 71 14.73 4.94 5.38
N ALA A 72 15.17 6.06 4.84
CA ALA A 72 16.08 6.97 5.52
C ALA A 72 15.52 7.52 6.83
N GLN A 73 14.20 7.62 6.94
CA GLN A 73 13.56 8.13 8.15
C GLN A 73 13.23 7.04 9.16
N GLY A 74 13.70 5.81 8.93
CA GLY A 74 13.46 4.70 9.83
C GLY A 74 12.42 3.74 9.29
N GLU A 75 11.71 3.09 10.19
CA GLU A 75 10.70 2.09 9.82
C GLU A 75 9.37 2.47 10.45
N LYS A 76 8.31 2.48 9.65
CA LYS A 76 6.96 2.80 10.12
C LYS A 76 5.96 1.85 9.51
N ALA A 77 5.08 1.32 10.35
CA ALA A 77 4.01 0.41 9.90
C ALA A 77 2.70 1.16 9.82
N PHE A 78 1.88 0.78 8.84
CA PHE A 78 0.59 1.43 8.58
C PHE A 78 -0.47 0.37 8.33
N VAL A 79 -1.71 0.76 8.54
CA VAL A 79 -2.88 0.03 8.06
C VAL A 79 -3.48 0.86 6.94
N TYR A 80 -3.86 0.22 5.84
CA TYR A 80 -4.61 0.91 4.80
C TYR A 80 -6.00 0.31 4.71
N GLN A 81 -6.97 1.18 4.42
CA GLN A 81 -8.35 0.77 4.17
C GLN A 81 -8.71 1.26 2.78
N PHE A 82 -9.48 0.48 2.06
CA PHE A 82 -9.85 0.87 0.70
C PHE A 82 -11.28 0.48 0.40
N LYS A 83 -11.86 1.23 -0.55
CA LYS A 83 -13.21 1.00 -0.99
C LYS A 83 -13.34 1.47 -2.43
N TYR A 84 -13.97 0.64 -3.26
CA TYR A 84 -14.34 1.04 -4.61
C TYR A 84 -15.78 1.58 -4.56
N LEU A 85 -15.96 2.81 -5.02
CA LEU A 85 -17.26 3.45 -5.02
C LEU A 85 -17.49 4.09 -6.39
N ASP A 86 -18.48 3.57 -7.13
CA ASP A 86 -18.79 4.05 -8.47
C ASP A 86 -17.58 4.09 -9.38
N GLY A 87 -16.77 3.04 -9.33
CA GLY A 87 -15.57 2.94 -10.16
C GLY A 87 -14.38 3.75 -9.67
N VAL A 88 -14.52 4.43 -8.54
CA VAL A 88 -13.41 5.21 -7.96
C VAL A 88 -12.84 4.46 -6.76
N LEU A 89 -11.52 4.36 -6.72
CA LEU A 89 -10.85 3.73 -5.60
C LEU A 89 -10.50 4.79 -4.56
N LEU A 90 -10.99 4.59 -3.34
CA LEU A 90 -10.68 5.45 -2.21
C LEU A 90 -9.75 4.69 -1.27
N VAL A 91 -8.62 5.28 -0.92
CA VAL A 91 -7.65 4.66 -0.01
C VAL A 91 -7.38 5.60 1.15
N HIS A 92 -7.38 5.04 2.35
CA HIS A 92 -7.09 5.77 3.57
C HIS A 92 -6.00 5.01 4.34
N THR A 93 -4.98 5.71 4.82
CA THR A 93 -3.88 5.09 5.56
C THR A 93 -3.83 5.62 6.98
N ILE A 94 -3.52 4.74 7.92
CA ILE A 94 -3.42 5.07 9.35
C ILE A 94 -2.12 4.49 9.87
N ALA A 95 -1.32 5.31 10.56
CA ALA A 95 -0.08 4.82 11.16
C ALA A 95 -0.42 3.87 12.30
N LYS A 96 0.26 2.73 12.35
CA LYS A 96 0.09 1.78 13.43
C LYS A 96 0.84 2.29 14.66
N ARG A 97 0.26 2.06 15.83
CA ARG A 97 0.94 2.39 17.07
C ARG A 97 1.93 1.28 17.40
N THR A 98 3.10 1.67 17.85
CA THR A 98 4.08 0.71 18.33
C THR A 98 3.90 0.51 19.83
N LYS A 99 4.60 -0.47 20.40
CA LYS A 99 4.54 -0.69 21.84
C LYS A 99 5.01 0.52 22.63
N SER A 100 5.99 1.24 22.09
CA SER A 100 6.50 2.43 22.78
C SER A 100 5.46 3.54 22.82
N ASP A 101 4.53 3.56 21.88
CA ASP A 101 3.45 4.56 21.86
C ASP A 101 2.34 4.21 22.84
N ALA A 102 2.29 2.97 23.30
CA ALA A 102 1.23 2.49 24.17
C ALA A 102 1.52 2.73 25.64
N ALA A 103 2.62 3.33 25.94
CA ALA A 103 3.03 3.57 27.31
C ALA A 103 2.09 4.53 28.04
#